data_ad5919713e77c489b2486bada70e13f2
#
_entry.id   ad5919713e77c489b2486bada70e13f2
#
_cell.length_a   1.000
_cell.length_b   1.000
_cell.length_c   1.000
_cell.angle_alpha   90.00
_cell.angle_beta   90.00
_cell.angle_gamma   90.00
#
_symmetry.space_group_name_H-M   'P 1'
#
loop_
_entity.id
_entity.type
_entity.pdbx_description
1 polymer ?
#
loop_
_entity_poly.entity_id
_entity_poly.type
_entity_poly.pdbx_seq_one_letter_code
_entity_poly.pdbx_strand_id
1 'polypeptide(L)'
;MVGRATRVAGLALLLLATSCTSGSVSPSPSASGRPTGATHLQLIEAEDAQTLDPALIDDPTSLAIGNEIFAGLTRLDANQRPVPGLAERWEIGDAGRTYTFHLRNAHYQSGATVQAQDALSAWTRALAPQMNSPLTIFFSPLGARYPGDSITGVQAVDSTTLRVQLPQANSELLTLLALPPYWLIDPKQPTAGAGPYHLDKWERGRALQLSAYTGYWGSSPSVRKVDIEIEPDNTKRLDRFTSGGADIAHGFGGSQLLAFARDPQRAAELHRVPNTRATWLGFNTVAGSGYGPTDRMALAQAIDRARVTDLALFGSMLAVPATDLLPPGVPGHLARQLPGYDPAAAKTALDAASFPSRLDLYFSTNATVGRVATDLQDQISTATGRTVVLHPTGDFFNQAALDKLPFFIDTWSADIPYPSDILENVIRANSQFNNLRLFDPAIESALDQGRAATTWDDALKAYQQAEMVALSQNRLIPLYSGVEPYLVRSGLRVPFVGGAIAFHWEDVR
;
A
#
# COMPACT_ATOMS: atom_id res chain seq x y z
N MET A 1 -0.04 20.34 -72.06
CA MET A 1 0.74 21.49 -72.64
C MET A 1 1.91 21.69 -71.71
N VAL A 2 3.07 21.26 -72.12
CA VAL A 2 4.21 22.00 -72.64
C VAL A 2 4.74 22.93 -71.55
N GLY A 3 5.98 22.86 -71.05
CA GLY A 3 7.22 22.20 -71.50
C GLY A 3 8.33 22.59 -70.54
N ARG A 4 9.22 21.68 -70.41
CA ARG A 4 10.69 21.71 -70.54
C ARG A 4 11.44 23.03 -70.29
N ALA A 5 12.45 23.01 -69.40
CA ALA A 5 13.82 23.09 -69.90
C ALA A 5 14.86 22.93 -68.75
N THR A 6 15.73 21.98 -69.03
CA THR A 6 17.06 21.69 -68.48
C THR A 6 18.06 22.86 -68.65
N ARG A 7 19.03 23.06 -67.75
CA ARG A 7 20.46 23.37 -68.11
C ARG A 7 21.44 23.01 -67.00
N VAL A 8 22.50 22.39 -67.40
CA VAL A 8 23.67 21.84 -66.79
C VAL A 8 24.79 22.86 -66.72
N ALA A 9 25.80 22.58 -65.89
CA ALA A 9 27.18 23.06 -65.76
C ALA A 9 27.37 24.15 -64.69
N GLY A 10 28.38 24.09 -63.81
CA GLY A 10 29.72 23.69 -64.01
C GLY A 10 30.50 23.54 -62.70
N LEU A 11 31.45 22.68 -62.81
CA LEU A 11 32.45 22.26 -61.85
C LEU A 11 33.46 23.38 -61.57
N ALA A 12 33.70 23.73 -60.29
CA ALA A 12 34.88 24.47 -59.88
C ALA A 12 35.46 23.90 -58.61
N LEU A 13 36.57 23.24 -58.76
CA LEU A 13 37.40 22.65 -57.70
C LEU A 13 38.19 23.80 -57.04
N LEU A 14 38.00 24.02 -55.74
CA LEU A 14 38.91 24.85 -54.94
C LEU A 14 39.39 24.02 -53.76
N LEU A 15 40.65 23.63 -53.85
CA LEU A 15 41.44 23.09 -52.73
C LEU A 15 41.67 24.24 -51.72
N LEU A 16 41.23 24.05 -50.50
CA LEU A 16 41.65 24.88 -49.37
C LEU A 16 42.05 23.98 -48.19
N ALA A 17 43.18 24.32 -47.65
CA ALA A 17 44.00 23.61 -46.71
C ALA A 17 43.25 23.26 -45.40
N THR A 18 43.44 22.05 -44.94
CA THR A 18 43.11 21.58 -43.58
C THR A 18 44.02 22.25 -42.56
N SER A 19 43.47 23.14 -41.74
CA SER A 19 44.05 23.49 -40.45
C SER A 19 43.37 22.64 -39.39
N CYS A 20 44.06 21.70 -38.81
CA CYS A 20 43.65 20.97 -37.63
C CYS A 20 43.60 21.94 -36.40
N THR A 21 42.42 22.41 -36.04
CA THR A 21 42.19 22.91 -34.69
C THR A 21 41.70 21.74 -33.88
N SER A 22 42.55 21.21 -33.00
CA SER A 22 42.22 20.32 -31.92
C SER A 22 41.25 21.05 -30.97
N GLY A 23 39.93 20.89 -31.21
CA GLY A 23 38.90 21.27 -30.28
C GLY A 23 38.99 20.36 -29.06
N SER A 24 39.46 20.90 -27.96
CA SER A 24 39.33 20.26 -26.65
C SER A 24 37.85 20.06 -26.38
N VAL A 25 37.40 18.82 -26.39
CA VAL A 25 36.12 18.42 -25.83
C VAL A 25 36.23 18.68 -24.34
N SER A 26 35.62 19.76 -23.87
CA SER A 26 35.40 19.97 -22.43
C SER A 26 34.60 18.79 -21.92
N PRO A 27 35.07 18.09 -20.88
CA PRO A 27 34.25 17.06 -20.27
C PRO A 27 32.96 17.72 -19.78
N SER A 28 31.82 17.13 -20.14
CA SER A 28 30.54 17.41 -19.50
C SER A 28 30.73 17.44 -17.98
N PRO A 29 30.12 18.36 -17.24
CA PRO A 29 30.24 18.38 -15.82
C PRO A 29 29.79 17.01 -15.31
N SER A 30 30.74 16.22 -14.79
CA SER A 30 30.45 15.05 -13.97
C SER A 30 29.46 15.49 -12.92
N ALA A 31 28.35 14.80 -12.81
CA ALA A 31 27.40 15.01 -11.73
C ALA A 31 28.19 15.03 -10.42
N SER A 32 28.34 16.21 -9.85
CA SER A 32 29.03 16.40 -8.58
C SER A 32 28.25 15.60 -7.57
N GLY A 33 28.82 14.50 -7.11
CA GLY A 33 28.24 13.69 -6.08
C GLY A 33 27.91 14.57 -4.88
N ARG A 34 26.61 14.72 -4.60
CA ARG A 34 26.14 15.35 -3.35
C ARG A 34 26.70 14.52 -2.19
N PRO A 35 27.13 15.13 -1.07
CA PRO A 35 27.74 14.39 0.02
C PRO A 35 26.85 13.26 0.51
N THR A 36 27.43 12.08 0.75
CA THR A 36 26.80 10.97 1.46
C THR A 36 26.42 11.43 2.86
N GLY A 37 25.09 11.48 3.13
CA GLY A 37 24.53 12.07 4.34
C GLY A 37 23.69 13.30 3.98
N ALA A 38 22.57 13.07 3.28
CA ALA A 38 21.69 14.16 2.84
C ALA A 38 21.04 14.83 4.05
N THR A 39 21.47 16.05 4.37
CA THR A 39 20.74 16.91 5.32
C THR A 39 19.51 17.55 4.68
N HIS A 40 19.38 17.44 3.37
CA HIS A 40 18.28 17.98 2.55
C HIS A 40 17.84 16.91 1.55
N LEU A 41 16.57 16.51 1.62
CA LEU A 41 15.93 15.51 0.78
C LEU A 41 15.02 16.20 -0.24
N GLN A 42 15.14 15.83 -1.51
CA GLN A 42 14.26 16.27 -2.60
C GLN A 42 13.40 15.11 -3.08
N LEU A 43 12.12 15.19 -2.79
CA LEU A 43 11.11 14.23 -3.25
C LEU A 43 10.39 14.79 -4.48
N ILE A 44 9.91 13.90 -5.35
CA ILE A 44 9.00 14.26 -6.42
C ILE A 44 7.85 13.27 -6.46
N GLU A 45 6.63 13.80 -6.37
CA GLU A 45 5.39 13.03 -6.25
C GLU A 45 4.49 13.26 -7.47
N ALA A 46 3.64 12.27 -7.76
CA ALA A 46 2.66 12.37 -8.84
C ALA A 46 1.48 13.27 -8.48
N GLU A 47 1.09 13.27 -7.22
CA GLU A 47 -0.13 13.91 -6.73
C GLU A 47 0.18 14.74 -5.47
N ASP A 48 -0.54 15.83 -5.32
CA ASP A 48 -0.49 16.64 -4.10
C ASP A 48 -1.27 15.97 -2.97
N ALA A 49 -0.90 16.22 -1.72
CA ALA A 49 -1.72 15.86 -0.58
C ALA A 49 -3.11 16.51 -0.70
N GLN A 50 -4.16 15.74 -0.50
CA GLN A 50 -5.51 16.30 -0.53
C GLN A 50 -5.77 17.15 0.71
N THR A 51 -5.28 16.68 1.86
CA THR A 51 -5.41 17.35 3.16
C THR A 51 -4.23 17.00 4.06
N LEU A 52 -3.98 17.83 5.07
CA LEU A 52 -3.10 17.50 6.20
C LEU A 52 -3.87 17.58 7.53
N ASP A 53 -5.19 17.49 7.48
CA ASP A 53 -6.02 17.32 8.69
C ASP A 53 -6.11 15.83 9.02
N PRO A 54 -5.58 15.34 10.15
CA PRO A 54 -5.59 13.93 10.51
C PRO A 54 -6.97 13.26 10.49
N ALA A 55 -8.02 14.02 10.75
CA ALA A 55 -9.38 13.49 10.70
C ALA A 55 -9.90 13.21 9.28
N LEU A 56 -9.17 13.65 8.24
CA LEU A 56 -9.61 13.59 6.83
C LEU A 56 -8.60 12.91 5.90
N ILE A 57 -7.46 12.46 6.41
CA ILE A 57 -6.39 11.83 5.61
C ILE A 57 -6.83 10.44 5.18
N ASP A 58 -7.19 10.28 3.91
CA ASP A 58 -7.60 9.01 3.29
C ASP A 58 -6.88 8.72 1.96
N ASP A 59 -5.85 9.51 1.62
CA ASP A 59 -5.01 9.30 0.45
C ASP A 59 -3.53 9.06 0.81
N PRO A 60 -2.77 8.30 0.00
CA PRO A 60 -1.39 7.91 0.32
C PRO A 60 -0.42 9.08 0.47
N THR A 61 -0.54 10.14 -0.33
CA THR A 61 0.37 11.30 -0.26
C THR A 61 0.13 12.10 1.01
N SER A 62 -1.14 12.35 1.36
CA SER A 62 -1.51 12.98 2.64
C SER A 62 -1.03 12.15 3.83
N LEU A 63 -1.16 10.81 3.77
CA LEU A 63 -0.71 9.89 4.80
C LEU A 63 0.82 9.97 5.00
N ALA A 64 1.60 9.90 3.92
CA ALA A 64 3.05 9.95 3.97
C ALA A 64 3.56 11.27 4.59
N ILE A 65 2.98 12.40 4.18
CA ILE A 65 3.36 13.72 4.71
C ILE A 65 2.84 13.92 6.14
N GLY A 66 1.59 13.53 6.40
CA GLY A 66 0.97 13.64 7.73
C GLY A 66 1.71 12.83 8.79
N ASN A 67 2.20 11.65 8.46
CA ASN A 67 3.00 10.80 9.36
C ASN A 67 4.28 11.48 9.85
N GLU A 68 4.83 12.40 9.08
CA GLU A 68 6.02 13.17 9.48
C GLU A 68 5.68 14.42 10.31
N ILE A 69 4.45 14.94 10.20
CA ILE A 69 3.99 16.14 10.92
C ILE A 69 3.35 15.78 12.26
N PHE A 70 2.59 14.70 12.30
CA PHE A 70 1.79 14.30 13.45
C PHE A 70 2.36 13.07 14.16
N ALA A 71 1.81 12.72 15.30
CA ALA A 71 2.16 11.53 16.04
C ALA A 71 0.95 10.95 16.78
N GLY A 72 0.86 9.62 16.81
CA GLY A 72 -0.11 8.88 17.60
C GLY A 72 0.43 8.48 18.97
N LEU A 73 -0.40 7.82 19.77
CA LEU A 73 0.07 7.20 21.02
C LEU A 73 1.11 6.12 20.77
N THR A 74 0.94 5.39 19.68
CA THR A 74 1.91 4.42 19.14
C THR A 74 2.43 4.90 17.80
N ARG A 75 3.48 4.27 17.29
CA ARG A 75 3.96 4.34 15.91
C ARG A 75 4.29 2.93 15.41
N LEU A 76 4.44 2.75 14.12
CA LEU A 76 4.81 1.46 13.55
C LEU A 76 6.32 1.38 13.30
N ASP A 77 6.93 0.25 13.63
CA ASP A 77 8.33 -0.03 13.29
C ASP A 77 8.47 -0.60 11.86
N ALA A 78 9.69 -0.93 11.47
CA ALA A 78 10.00 -1.50 10.16
C ALA A 78 9.27 -2.83 9.84
N ASN A 79 8.70 -3.49 10.85
CA ASN A 79 7.91 -4.72 10.70
C ASN A 79 6.41 -4.45 10.86
N GLN A 80 5.98 -3.20 10.77
CA GLN A 80 4.60 -2.74 11.03
C GLN A 80 4.10 -3.09 12.45
N ARG A 81 5.02 -3.35 13.40
CA ARG A 81 4.69 -3.62 14.78
C ARG A 81 4.47 -2.32 15.55
N PRO A 82 3.39 -2.19 16.35
CA PRO A 82 3.20 -1.01 17.18
C PRO A 82 4.27 -0.92 18.27
N VAL A 83 4.94 0.22 18.32
CA VAL A 83 5.98 0.60 19.29
C VAL A 83 5.63 1.94 19.95
N PRO A 84 6.29 2.32 21.06
CA PRO A 84 6.03 3.59 21.73
C PRO A 84 6.12 4.82 20.80
N GLY A 85 5.02 5.59 20.76
CA GLY A 85 4.92 6.90 20.14
C GLY A 85 4.87 8.00 21.19
N LEU A 86 3.80 8.78 21.26
CA LEU A 86 3.57 9.74 22.34
C LEU A 86 3.32 9.06 23.69
N ALA A 87 2.79 7.84 23.71
CA ALA A 87 2.86 6.99 24.88
C ALA A 87 4.23 6.32 24.97
N GLU A 88 4.95 6.51 26.08
CA GLU A 88 6.24 5.84 26.29
C GLU A 88 6.08 4.37 26.70
N ARG A 89 4.93 4.01 27.28
CA ARG A 89 4.52 2.66 27.64
C ARG A 89 3.01 2.57 27.80
N TRP A 90 2.52 1.34 27.81
CA TRP A 90 1.10 1.05 28.11
C TRP A 90 0.98 -0.28 28.87
N GLU A 91 -0.14 -0.43 29.54
CA GLU A 91 -0.55 -1.63 30.26
C GLU A 91 -1.86 -2.14 29.67
N ILE A 92 -1.99 -3.46 29.52
CA ILE A 92 -3.19 -4.12 29.00
C ILE A 92 -3.80 -4.93 30.15
N GLY A 93 -5.04 -4.64 30.48
CA GLY A 93 -5.82 -5.31 31.52
C GLY A 93 -7.14 -5.84 31.00
N ASP A 94 -7.91 -6.48 31.91
CA ASP A 94 -9.27 -6.95 31.65
C ASP A 94 -9.36 -7.79 30.37
N ALA A 95 -8.44 -8.75 30.21
CA ALA A 95 -8.36 -9.63 29.04
C ALA A 95 -8.39 -8.88 27.70
N GLY A 96 -7.61 -7.81 27.57
CA GLY A 96 -7.46 -7.05 26.32
C GLY A 96 -8.52 -5.95 26.12
N ARG A 97 -9.34 -5.66 27.14
CA ARG A 97 -10.36 -4.61 27.03
C ARG A 97 -9.96 -3.29 27.65
N THR A 98 -8.95 -3.25 28.51
CA THR A 98 -8.50 -2.01 29.16
C THR A 98 -7.05 -1.73 28.79
N TYR A 99 -6.79 -0.52 28.31
CA TYR A 99 -5.46 0.01 28.03
C TYR A 99 -5.22 1.24 28.88
N THR A 100 -4.05 1.29 29.54
CA THR A 100 -3.61 2.49 30.28
C THR A 100 -2.32 2.97 29.64
N PHE A 101 -2.36 4.12 28.99
CA PHE A 101 -1.21 4.74 28.31
C PHE A 101 -0.59 5.79 29.20
N HIS A 102 0.74 5.79 29.27
CA HIS A 102 1.52 6.81 29.97
C HIS A 102 2.27 7.65 28.94
N LEU A 103 1.90 8.92 28.85
CA LEU A 103 2.48 9.85 27.89
C LEU A 103 3.86 10.33 28.33
N ARG A 104 4.76 10.45 27.35
CA ARG A 104 6.06 11.09 27.55
C ARG A 104 5.92 12.62 27.65
N ASN A 105 6.93 13.28 28.16
CA ASN A 105 7.04 14.71 28.05
C ASN A 105 7.33 15.11 26.60
N ALA A 106 6.32 15.57 25.88
CA ALA A 106 6.40 15.97 24.50
C ALA A 106 5.68 17.31 24.27
N HIS A 107 6.07 18.01 23.21
CA HIS A 107 5.48 19.28 22.82
C HIS A 107 5.04 19.23 21.36
N TYR A 108 3.93 19.89 21.09
CA TYR A 108 3.52 20.20 19.71
C TYR A 108 4.48 21.22 19.09
N GLN A 109 4.46 21.30 17.77
CA GLN A 109 5.21 22.32 17.01
C GLN A 109 4.78 23.76 17.35
N SER A 110 3.61 23.94 17.95
CA SER A 110 3.16 25.22 18.54
C SER A 110 3.88 25.60 19.83
N GLY A 111 4.62 24.66 20.46
CA GLY A 111 5.22 24.80 21.78
C GLY A 111 4.31 24.38 22.95
N ALA A 112 3.02 24.06 22.70
CA ALA A 112 2.13 23.55 23.73
C ALA A 112 2.54 22.13 24.16
N THR A 113 2.40 21.81 25.46
CA THR A 113 2.67 20.48 26.00
C THR A 113 1.55 19.50 25.59
N VAL A 114 1.92 18.31 25.11
CA VAL A 114 0.99 17.23 24.82
C VAL A 114 0.36 16.70 26.11
N GLN A 115 -0.95 16.56 26.14
CA GLN A 115 -1.69 16.07 27.31
C GLN A 115 -2.64 14.92 26.92
N ALA A 116 -2.96 14.06 27.89
CA ALA A 116 -3.90 12.95 27.69
C ALA A 116 -5.29 13.43 27.23
N GLN A 117 -5.74 14.63 27.66
CA GLN A 117 -6.99 15.23 27.21
C GLN A 117 -7.01 15.56 25.72
N ASP A 118 -5.85 15.76 25.08
CA ASP A 118 -5.76 16.07 23.66
C ASP A 118 -6.20 14.89 22.80
N ALA A 119 -5.96 13.65 23.25
CA ALA A 119 -6.48 12.45 22.57
C ALA A 119 -8.02 12.47 22.51
N LEU A 120 -8.67 12.74 23.64
CA LEU A 120 -10.13 12.86 23.68
C LEU A 120 -10.63 13.96 22.75
N SER A 121 -9.95 15.11 22.77
CA SER A 121 -10.32 16.26 21.95
C SER A 121 -10.18 15.95 20.46
N ALA A 122 -9.05 15.35 20.03
CA ALA A 122 -8.78 14.99 18.64
C ALA A 122 -9.77 13.94 18.13
N TRP A 123 -10.01 12.88 18.90
CA TRP A 123 -10.89 11.78 18.50
C TRP A 123 -12.37 12.17 18.48
N THR A 124 -12.82 12.96 19.46
CA THR A 124 -14.17 13.54 19.45
C THR A 124 -14.37 14.49 18.27
N ARG A 125 -13.35 15.29 17.93
CA ARG A 125 -13.37 16.15 16.77
C ARG A 125 -13.50 15.34 15.47
N ALA A 126 -12.75 14.24 15.32
CA ALA A 126 -12.83 13.38 14.13
C ALA A 126 -14.22 12.75 13.94
N LEU A 127 -14.92 12.46 15.05
CA LEU A 127 -16.29 11.93 15.04
C LEU A 127 -17.37 13.02 14.92
N ALA A 128 -17.01 14.31 15.00
CA ALA A 128 -17.99 15.39 14.92
C ALA A 128 -18.66 15.44 13.54
N PRO A 129 -20.01 15.54 13.44
CA PRO A 129 -20.74 15.49 12.17
C PRO A 129 -20.25 16.50 11.13
N GLN A 130 -19.84 17.69 11.57
CA GLN A 130 -19.34 18.75 10.69
C GLN A 130 -17.99 18.41 10.04
N MET A 131 -17.23 17.46 10.58
CA MET A 131 -15.99 16.99 9.96
C MET A 131 -16.25 16.14 8.73
N ASN A 132 -17.39 15.44 8.68
CA ASN A 132 -17.71 14.48 7.61
C ASN A 132 -16.53 13.56 7.30
N SER A 133 -15.86 13.09 8.36
CA SER A 133 -14.66 12.26 8.23
C SER A 133 -14.99 10.91 7.59
N PRO A 134 -14.28 10.49 6.56
CA PRO A 134 -14.39 9.13 6.00
C PRO A 134 -13.82 8.06 6.95
N LEU A 135 -13.07 8.48 7.98
CA LEU A 135 -12.31 7.60 8.87
C LEU A 135 -13.05 7.22 10.15
N THR A 136 -14.32 7.58 10.30
CA THR A 136 -15.10 7.31 11.53
C THR A 136 -15.20 5.82 11.82
N ILE A 137 -15.16 4.95 10.80
CA ILE A 137 -15.20 3.50 10.96
C ILE A 137 -14.03 2.96 11.79
N PHE A 138 -12.87 3.61 11.77
CA PHE A 138 -11.69 3.20 12.54
C PHE A 138 -11.89 3.37 14.05
N PHE A 139 -12.90 4.13 14.49
CA PHE A 139 -13.27 4.22 15.91
C PHE A 139 -14.17 3.08 16.39
N SER A 140 -14.48 2.11 15.51
CA SER A 140 -15.32 0.95 15.88
C SER A 140 -14.82 0.15 17.10
N PRO A 141 -13.49 -0.01 17.35
CA PRO A 141 -13.02 -0.61 18.60
C PRO A 141 -13.40 0.15 19.86
N LEU A 142 -13.62 1.47 19.75
CA LEU A 142 -14.08 2.34 20.84
C LEU A 142 -15.61 2.41 20.94
N GLY A 143 -16.34 1.65 20.11
CA GLY A 143 -17.80 1.63 20.09
C GLY A 143 -18.44 2.72 19.23
N ALA A 144 -17.66 3.52 18.50
CA ALA A 144 -18.13 4.58 17.62
C ALA A 144 -17.87 4.21 16.15
N ARG A 145 -18.84 4.47 15.25
CA ARG A 145 -18.74 4.12 13.81
C ARG A 145 -19.20 5.23 12.88
N TYR A 146 -20.04 6.11 13.36
CA TYR A 146 -20.71 7.12 12.55
C TYR A 146 -20.41 8.53 13.05
N PRO A 147 -20.48 9.53 12.17
CA PRO A 147 -20.41 10.92 12.61
C PRO A 147 -21.47 11.22 13.69
N GLY A 148 -21.00 11.81 14.80
CA GLY A 148 -21.85 12.11 15.96
C GLY A 148 -21.87 11.01 17.04
N ASP A 149 -21.31 9.84 16.81
CA ASP A 149 -21.12 8.84 17.85
C ASP A 149 -20.17 9.35 18.95
N SER A 150 -20.40 8.89 20.18
CA SER A 150 -19.57 9.24 21.33
C SER A 150 -18.65 8.08 21.72
N ILE A 151 -17.44 8.42 22.15
CA ILE A 151 -16.46 7.49 22.73
C ILE A 151 -16.53 7.59 24.25
N THR A 152 -17.30 6.72 24.89
CA THR A 152 -17.55 6.77 26.34
C THR A 152 -16.47 6.06 27.17
N GLY A 153 -15.70 5.15 26.56
CA GLY A 153 -14.67 4.34 27.22
C GLY A 153 -13.30 5.02 27.34
N VAL A 154 -13.14 6.27 26.89
CA VAL A 154 -11.85 6.98 26.89
C VAL A 154 -11.84 8.06 27.94
N GLN A 155 -10.82 8.07 28.82
CA GLN A 155 -10.69 9.00 29.93
C GLN A 155 -9.26 9.49 30.13
N ALA A 156 -9.04 10.79 30.15
CA ALA A 156 -7.82 11.36 30.70
C ALA A 156 -7.89 11.26 32.23
N VAL A 157 -7.08 10.38 32.83
CA VAL A 157 -7.01 10.17 34.27
C VAL A 157 -6.31 11.33 34.94
N ASP A 158 -5.23 11.80 34.31
CA ASP A 158 -4.48 13.00 34.63
C ASP A 158 -3.86 13.57 33.33
N SER A 159 -2.97 14.55 33.44
CA SER A 159 -2.36 15.19 32.25
C SER A 159 -1.50 14.25 31.39
N THR A 160 -1.01 13.16 31.94
CA THR A 160 -0.08 12.22 31.30
C THR A 160 -0.60 10.80 31.20
N THR A 161 -1.77 10.51 31.77
CA THR A 161 -2.34 9.16 31.82
C THR A 161 -3.68 9.13 31.09
N LEU A 162 -3.75 8.35 30.01
CA LEU A 162 -4.96 8.07 29.25
C LEU A 162 -5.42 6.63 29.49
N ARG A 163 -6.66 6.44 29.87
CA ARG A 163 -7.30 5.12 29.98
C ARG A 163 -8.29 4.93 28.85
N VAL A 164 -8.20 3.78 28.19
CA VAL A 164 -9.11 3.34 27.12
C VAL A 164 -9.76 2.03 27.52
N GLN A 165 -11.09 2.03 27.63
CA GLN A 165 -11.92 0.85 27.91
C GLN A 165 -12.67 0.48 26.64
N LEU A 166 -12.41 -0.72 26.10
CA LEU A 166 -13.08 -1.24 24.91
C LEU A 166 -14.35 -2.02 25.28
N PRO A 167 -15.40 -1.96 24.45
CA PRO A 167 -16.57 -2.84 24.57
C PRO A 167 -16.21 -4.31 24.45
N GLN A 168 -15.25 -4.64 23.59
CA GLN A 168 -14.71 -5.97 23.34
C GLN A 168 -13.20 -5.89 23.17
N ALA A 169 -12.47 -6.97 23.49
CA ALA A 169 -11.04 -7.04 23.23
C ALA A 169 -10.74 -6.84 21.73
N ASN A 170 -9.71 -6.07 21.45
CA ASN A 170 -9.30 -5.76 20.06
C ASN A 170 -7.77 -5.61 19.98
N SER A 171 -7.11 -6.62 19.43
CA SER A 171 -5.65 -6.68 19.27
C SER A 171 -5.10 -5.65 18.27
N GLU A 172 -5.96 -5.11 17.40
CA GLU A 172 -5.61 -4.12 16.38
C GLU A 172 -5.47 -2.70 16.94
N LEU A 173 -6.02 -2.42 18.14
CA LEU A 173 -6.08 -1.07 18.70
C LEU A 173 -4.71 -0.37 18.67
N LEU A 174 -3.65 -1.06 19.06
CA LEU A 174 -2.31 -0.44 19.09
C LEU A 174 -1.81 -0.04 17.69
N THR A 175 -2.20 -0.77 16.65
CA THR A 175 -1.91 -0.38 15.25
C THR A 175 -2.73 0.83 14.84
N LEU A 176 -4.02 0.85 15.16
CA LEU A 176 -4.90 1.98 14.87
C LEU A 176 -4.43 3.29 15.50
N LEU A 177 -3.92 3.22 16.74
CA LEU A 177 -3.39 4.39 17.46
C LEU A 177 -2.14 5.01 16.82
N ALA A 178 -1.55 4.33 15.83
CA ALA A 178 -0.46 4.85 15.00
C ALA A 178 -0.94 5.55 13.72
N LEU A 179 -2.25 5.49 13.39
CA LEU A 179 -2.81 5.96 12.11
C LEU A 179 -3.52 7.33 12.23
N PRO A 180 -3.77 8.02 11.12
CA PRO A 180 -4.27 9.41 11.08
C PRO A 180 -5.45 9.74 11.98
N PRO A 181 -6.56 8.97 12.02
CA PRO A 181 -7.72 9.35 12.82
C PRO A 181 -7.43 9.42 14.32
N TYR A 182 -6.33 8.79 14.75
CA TYR A 182 -5.92 8.73 16.15
C TYR A 182 -4.73 9.64 16.48
N TRP A 183 -4.14 10.34 15.52
CA TRP A 183 -3.03 11.25 15.78
C TRP A 183 -3.48 12.43 16.65
N LEU A 184 -2.62 12.85 17.55
CA LEU A 184 -2.87 13.98 18.43
C LEU A 184 -2.49 15.28 17.75
N ILE A 185 -3.30 16.30 17.97
CA ILE A 185 -3.13 17.66 17.47
C ILE A 185 -3.20 18.64 18.63
N ASP A 186 -2.57 19.81 18.49
CA ASP A 186 -2.83 20.92 19.40
C ASP A 186 -4.28 21.38 19.24
N PRO A 187 -5.14 21.32 20.27
CA PRO A 187 -6.54 21.75 20.16
C PRO A 187 -6.72 23.22 19.78
N LYS A 188 -5.71 24.06 20.00
CA LYS A 188 -5.73 25.49 19.67
C LYS A 188 -5.15 25.76 18.28
N GLN A 189 -4.30 24.87 17.77
CA GLN A 189 -3.66 24.98 16.47
C GLN A 189 -3.65 23.60 15.79
N PRO A 190 -4.77 23.14 15.19
CA PRO A 190 -4.93 21.78 14.65
C PRO A 190 -3.92 21.38 13.54
N THR A 191 -3.19 22.33 12.98
CA THR A 191 -2.10 22.10 12.02
C THR A 191 -0.76 21.80 12.69
N ALA A 192 -0.63 22.02 14.00
CA ALA A 192 0.57 21.74 14.77
C ALA A 192 0.52 20.31 15.31
N GLY A 193 1.33 19.43 14.74
CA GLY A 193 1.54 18.07 15.20
C GLY A 193 2.68 17.96 16.22
N ALA A 194 2.99 16.72 16.60
CA ALA A 194 4.11 16.37 17.48
C ALA A 194 5.12 15.44 16.77
N GLY A 195 5.09 15.39 15.45
CA GLY A 195 6.00 14.62 14.61
C GLY A 195 7.38 15.26 14.42
N PRO A 196 8.29 14.56 13.71
CA PRO A 196 9.68 14.97 13.51
C PRO A 196 9.85 16.18 12.58
N TYR A 197 8.88 16.52 11.75
CA TYR A 197 8.95 17.67 10.82
C TYR A 197 7.75 18.58 10.99
N HIS A 198 7.96 19.88 10.74
CA HIS A 198 6.88 20.85 10.62
C HIS A 198 6.80 21.39 9.18
N LEU A 199 5.58 21.75 8.76
CA LEU A 199 5.31 22.30 7.46
C LEU A 199 5.69 23.79 7.44
N ASP A 200 6.66 24.15 6.61
CA ASP A 200 7.08 25.55 6.42
C ASP A 200 6.24 26.26 5.36
N LYS A 201 5.95 25.54 4.25
CA LYS A 201 5.21 26.09 3.12
C LYS A 201 4.47 25.01 2.36
N TRP A 202 3.29 25.35 1.86
CA TRP A 202 2.51 24.53 0.94
C TRP A 202 1.98 25.38 -0.21
N GLU A 203 2.49 25.14 -1.41
CA GLU A 203 1.98 25.69 -2.67
C GLU A 203 1.16 24.62 -3.36
N ARG A 204 -0.16 24.67 -3.20
CA ARG A 204 -1.10 23.67 -3.70
C ARG A 204 -0.84 23.32 -5.18
N GLY A 205 -0.79 22.01 -5.46
CA GLY A 205 -0.54 21.47 -6.81
C GLY A 205 0.88 21.70 -7.33
N ARG A 206 1.81 22.19 -6.49
CA ARG A 206 3.17 22.53 -6.92
C ARG A 206 4.27 22.01 -6.01
N ALA A 207 4.24 22.35 -4.73
CA ALA A 207 5.32 21.97 -3.81
C ALA A 207 4.95 22.09 -2.34
N LEU A 208 5.61 21.28 -1.51
CA LEU A 208 5.64 21.41 -0.06
C LEU A 208 7.08 21.55 0.42
N GLN A 209 7.27 22.28 1.52
CA GLN A 209 8.56 22.43 2.19
C GLN A 209 8.38 22.13 3.67
N LEU A 210 9.21 21.24 4.19
CA LEU A 210 9.21 20.85 5.59
C LEU A 210 10.63 20.95 6.16
N SER A 211 10.71 21.28 7.44
CA SER A 211 11.98 21.26 8.18
C SER A 211 11.86 20.46 9.48
N ALA A 212 13.00 19.89 9.90
CA ALA A 212 13.07 19.09 11.10
C ALA A 212 12.70 19.93 12.34
N TYR A 213 11.79 19.41 13.14
CA TYR A 213 11.35 20.04 14.37
C TYR A 213 12.40 19.84 15.48
N THR A 214 12.99 20.91 15.96
CA THR A 214 14.05 20.86 16.98
C THR A 214 13.56 20.44 18.36
N GLY A 215 12.25 20.59 18.61
CA GLY A 215 11.58 20.14 19.85
C GLY A 215 11.03 18.73 19.79
N TYR A 216 11.35 17.97 18.73
CA TYR A 216 10.88 16.60 18.58
C TYR A 216 11.33 15.71 19.74
N TRP A 217 10.42 14.94 20.30
CA TRP A 217 10.63 14.07 21.46
C TRP A 217 11.48 12.81 21.17
N GLY A 218 11.58 12.43 19.89
CA GLY A 218 12.38 11.29 19.44
C GLY A 218 13.82 11.67 19.08
N SER A 219 14.47 10.80 18.32
CA SER A 219 15.81 11.08 17.81
C SER A 219 15.76 12.22 16.80
N SER A 220 16.69 13.13 16.85
CA SER A 220 16.77 14.24 15.91
C SER A 220 16.99 13.73 14.48
N PRO A 221 16.11 14.07 13.50
CA PRO A 221 16.26 13.64 12.12
C PRO A 221 17.62 14.02 11.54
N SER A 222 18.26 13.12 10.76
CA SER A 222 19.48 13.45 10.00
C SER A 222 19.16 14.35 8.81
N VAL A 223 18.04 14.11 8.14
CA VAL A 223 17.48 14.99 7.11
C VAL A 223 16.89 16.23 7.80
N ARG A 224 17.43 17.41 7.53
CA ARG A 224 16.99 18.66 8.18
C ARG A 224 15.93 19.39 7.40
N LYS A 225 15.84 19.15 6.10
CA LYS A 225 14.89 19.78 5.21
C LYS A 225 14.39 18.78 4.19
N VAL A 226 13.10 18.84 3.89
CA VAL A 226 12.45 18.06 2.84
C VAL A 226 11.70 19.00 1.92
N ASP A 227 12.04 18.99 0.64
CA ASP A 227 11.30 19.66 -0.42
C ASP A 227 10.59 18.61 -1.26
N ILE A 228 9.28 18.75 -1.45
CA ILE A 228 8.45 17.85 -2.26
C ILE A 228 7.96 18.65 -3.46
N GLU A 229 8.31 18.22 -4.65
CA GLU A 229 7.82 18.76 -5.92
C GLU A 229 6.63 17.90 -6.40
N ILE A 230 5.55 18.53 -6.86
CA ILE A 230 4.39 17.84 -7.43
C ILE A 230 4.48 17.93 -8.96
N GLU A 231 4.65 16.81 -9.64
CA GLU A 231 4.70 16.71 -11.09
C GLU A 231 3.84 15.52 -11.57
N PRO A 232 2.63 15.78 -12.06
CA PRO A 232 1.72 14.74 -12.53
C PRO A 232 2.19 14.00 -13.78
N ASP A 233 3.01 14.63 -14.61
CA ASP A 233 3.50 14.01 -15.85
C ASP A 233 4.61 13.00 -15.55
N ASN A 234 4.35 11.73 -15.84
CA ASN A 234 5.28 10.62 -15.62
C ASN A 234 6.64 10.83 -16.31
N THR A 235 6.66 11.38 -17.53
CA THR A 235 7.89 11.56 -18.29
C THR A 235 8.74 12.67 -17.66
N LYS A 236 8.13 13.79 -17.31
CA LYS A 236 8.82 14.88 -16.62
C LYS A 236 9.34 14.46 -15.26
N ARG A 237 8.55 13.67 -14.51
CA ARG A 237 8.96 13.12 -13.20
C ARG A 237 10.19 12.23 -13.35
N LEU A 238 10.20 11.35 -14.36
CA LEU A 238 11.35 10.50 -14.68
C LEU A 238 12.57 11.31 -15.13
N ASP A 239 12.38 12.32 -15.99
CA ASP A 239 13.43 13.22 -16.44
C ASP A 239 14.01 14.04 -15.27
N ARG A 240 13.16 14.48 -14.35
CA ARG A 240 13.57 15.22 -13.16
C ARG A 240 14.47 14.38 -12.26
N PHE A 241 14.08 13.11 -12.02
CA PHE A 241 14.91 12.17 -11.29
C PHE A 241 16.23 11.86 -12.02
N THR A 242 16.17 11.51 -13.29
CA THR A 242 17.35 11.09 -14.07
C THR A 242 18.36 12.22 -14.29
N SER A 243 17.91 13.48 -14.30
CA SER A 243 18.79 14.66 -14.35
C SER A 243 19.38 15.06 -12.99
N GLY A 244 19.06 14.32 -11.91
CA GLY A 244 19.57 14.62 -10.57
C GLY A 244 18.79 15.71 -9.83
N GLY A 245 17.61 16.06 -10.31
CA GLY A 245 16.71 17.06 -9.70
C GLY A 245 15.88 16.53 -8.53
N ALA A 246 15.85 15.21 -8.32
CA ALA A 246 15.19 14.57 -7.18
C ALA A 246 16.08 13.47 -6.59
N ASP A 247 15.93 13.23 -5.30
CA ASP A 247 16.60 12.15 -4.56
C ASP A 247 15.76 10.89 -4.54
N ILE A 248 14.43 11.06 -4.42
CA ILE A 248 13.44 9.98 -4.46
C ILE A 248 12.29 10.43 -5.36
N ALA A 249 11.83 9.52 -6.22
CA ALA A 249 10.67 9.73 -7.07
C ALA A 249 9.69 8.57 -6.95
N HIS A 250 8.40 8.88 -6.97
CA HIS A 250 7.31 7.93 -6.73
C HIS A 250 6.13 8.15 -7.68
N GLY A 251 5.17 7.21 -7.71
CA GLY A 251 3.91 7.32 -8.45
C GLY A 251 4.02 7.00 -9.94
N PHE A 252 4.90 6.07 -10.33
CA PHE A 252 5.07 5.66 -11.72
C PHE A 252 4.16 4.51 -12.13
N GLY A 253 3.65 4.55 -13.37
CA GLY A 253 3.07 3.37 -14.00
C GLY A 253 4.15 2.35 -14.40
N GLY A 254 3.81 1.05 -14.35
CA GLY A 254 4.77 -0.02 -14.60
C GLY A 254 5.46 0.02 -15.97
N SER A 255 4.76 0.52 -17.01
CA SER A 255 5.30 0.62 -18.37
C SER A 255 6.47 1.59 -18.50
N GLN A 256 6.45 2.73 -17.78
CA GLN A 256 7.53 3.71 -17.81
C GLN A 256 8.81 3.17 -17.18
N LEU A 257 8.69 2.32 -16.19
CA LEU A 257 9.83 1.77 -15.46
C LEU A 257 10.47 0.54 -16.12
N LEU A 258 9.81 -0.09 -17.09
CA LEU A 258 10.37 -1.26 -17.77
C LEU A 258 11.72 -0.99 -18.44
N ALA A 259 11.85 0.14 -19.13
CA ALA A 259 13.10 0.54 -19.76
C ALA A 259 14.17 0.86 -18.73
N PHE A 260 13.77 1.57 -17.66
CA PHE A 260 14.63 1.92 -16.53
C PHE A 260 15.17 0.68 -15.82
N ALA A 261 14.31 -0.31 -15.55
CA ALA A 261 14.66 -1.56 -14.89
C ALA A 261 15.63 -2.44 -15.71
N ARG A 262 15.64 -2.27 -17.04
CA ARG A 262 16.51 -3.02 -17.97
C ARG A 262 17.89 -2.35 -18.17
N ASP A 263 18.06 -1.12 -17.72
CA ASP A 263 19.34 -0.42 -17.76
C ASP A 263 20.19 -0.87 -16.57
N PRO A 264 21.32 -1.59 -16.79
CA PRO A 264 22.18 -2.09 -15.70
C PRO A 264 22.77 -0.99 -14.81
N GLN A 265 22.89 0.24 -15.32
CA GLN A 265 23.43 1.38 -14.57
C GLN A 265 22.38 1.97 -13.62
N ARG A 266 21.09 1.76 -13.92
CA ARG A 266 19.97 2.37 -13.20
C ARG A 266 19.10 1.37 -12.44
N ALA A 267 19.18 0.09 -12.76
CA ALA A 267 18.36 -0.94 -12.12
C ALA A 267 18.49 -0.97 -10.59
N ALA A 268 19.67 -0.59 -10.06
CA ALA A 268 19.92 -0.50 -8.63
C ALA A 268 19.21 0.68 -7.95
N GLU A 269 18.73 1.66 -8.71
CA GLU A 269 17.97 2.81 -8.21
C GLU A 269 16.47 2.53 -8.11
N LEU A 270 16.01 1.40 -8.68
CA LEU A 270 14.61 0.98 -8.64
C LEU A 270 14.34 0.04 -7.46
N HIS A 271 13.51 0.47 -6.55
CA HIS A 271 13.04 -0.32 -5.41
C HIS A 271 11.57 -0.67 -5.58
N ARG A 272 11.21 -1.93 -5.36
CA ARG A 272 9.84 -2.43 -5.36
C ARG A 272 9.43 -2.69 -3.92
N VAL A 273 8.68 -1.77 -3.36
CA VAL A 273 8.29 -1.77 -1.94
C VAL A 273 6.95 -2.51 -1.81
N PRO A 274 6.85 -3.57 -1.01
CA PRO A 274 5.58 -4.25 -0.78
C PRO A 274 4.54 -3.30 -0.22
N ASN A 275 3.33 -3.34 -0.79
CA ASN A 275 2.18 -2.62 -0.25
C ASN A 275 1.15 -3.60 0.36
N THR A 276 -0.01 -3.10 0.74
CA THR A 276 -1.05 -3.87 1.44
C THR A 276 -2.02 -4.59 0.51
N ARG A 277 -1.80 -4.59 -0.82
CA ARG A 277 -2.72 -5.14 -1.80
C ARG A 277 -2.54 -6.63 -2.01
N ALA A 278 -3.63 -7.38 -1.87
CA ALA A 278 -3.76 -8.78 -2.26
C ALA A 278 -4.73 -8.94 -3.43
N THR A 279 -4.45 -9.84 -4.36
CA THR A 279 -5.36 -10.19 -5.46
C THR A 279 -5.43 -11.71 -5.60
N TRP A 280 -6.65 -12.22 -5.80
CA TRP A 280 -6.92 -13.65 -5.87
C TRP A 280 -8.01 -13.98 -6.89
N LEU A 281 -8.06 -15.26 -7.31
CA LEU A 281 -9.25 -15.86 -7.90
C LEU A 281 -10.15 -16.37 -6.78
N GLY A 282 -11.43 -16.04 -6.86
CA GLY A 282 -12.45 -16.46 -5.91
C GLY A 282 -13.51 -17.38 -6.53
N PHE A 283 -14.03 -18.29 -5.70
CA PHE A 283 -15.14 -19.18 -6.06
C PHE A 283 -16.27 -18.98 -5.05
N ASN A 284 -17.41 -18.45 -5.55
CA ASN A 284 -18.62 -18.36 -4.75
C ASN A 284 -19.33 -19.73 -4.76
N THR A 285 -19.39 -20.36 -3.58
CA THR A 285 -19.91 -21.72 -3.45
C THR A 285 -21.43 -21.79 -3.35
N VAL A 286 -22.11 -20.67 -3.11
CA VAL A 286 -23.58 -20.59 -3.01
C VAL A 286 -24.22 -20.41 -4.38
N ALA A 287 -23.53 -19.76 -5.30
CA ALA A 287 -24.02 -19.47 -6.65
C ALA A 287 -24.17 -20.71 -7.56
N GLY A 288 -24.10 -21.92 -6.99
CA GLY A 288 -24.21 -23.16 -7.76
C GLY A 288 -23.08 -23.35 -8.75
N SER A 289 -21.86 -22.93 -8.40
CA SER A 289 -20.71 -22.83 -9.29
C SER A 289 -20.29 -24.15 -9.94
N GLY A 290 -20.70 -25.29 -9.41
CA GLY A 290 -20.23 -26.60 -9.90
C GLY A 290 -18.76 -26.90 -9.71
N TYR A 291 -18.00 -25.98 -9.04
CA TYR A 291 -16.54 -26.12 -8.84
C TYR A 291 -16.27 -26.85 -7.51
N GLY A 292 -15.99 -28.16 -7.59
CA GLY A 292 -15.56 -28.97 -6.44
C GLY A 292 -14.15 -28.62 -5.97
N PRO A 293 -13.70 -29.16 -4.81
CA PRO A 293 -12.33 -28.90 -4.32
C PRO A 293 -11.22 -29.32 -5.30
N THR A 294 -11.43 -30.46 -5.99
CA THR A 294 -10.50 -30.96 -7.00
C THR A 294 -10.42 -30.02 -8.22
N ASP A 295 -11.55 -29.48 -8.66
CA ASP A 295 -11.62 -28.56 -9.78
C ASP A 295 -10.91 -27.24 -9.48
N ARG A 296 -11.10 -26.71 -8.28
CA ARG A 296 -10.42 -25.47 -7.84
C ARG A 296 -8.92 -25.67 -7.71
N MET A 297 -8.46 -26.83 -7.21
CA MET A 297 -7.04 -27.18 -7.19
C MET A 297 -6.48 -27.28 -8.60
N ALA A 298 -7.18 -27.93 -9.52
CA ALA A 298 -6.75 -28.04 -10.92
C ALA A 298 -6.66 -26.66 -11.60
N LEU A 299 -7.63 -25.77 -11.34
CA LEU A 299 -7.55 -24.39 -11.84
C LEU A 299 -6.36 -23.63 -11.25
N ALA A 300 -6.01 -23.85 -9.98
CA ALA A 300 -4.81 -23.28 -9.38
C ALA A 300 -3.52 -23.74 -10.05
N GLN A 301 -3.48 -25.04 -10.46
CA GLN A 301 -2.34 -25.64 -11.18
C GLN A 301 -2.26 -25.21 -12.65
N ALA A 302 -3.35 -24.72 -13.24
CA ALA A 302 -3.38 -24.19 -14.60
C ALA A 302 -2.74 -22.80 -14.71
N ILE A 303 -2.39 -22.14 -13.61
CA ILE A 303 -1.97 -20.74 -13.55
C ILE A 303 -0.50 -20.62 -13.14
N ASP A 304 0.30 -20.03 -14.02
CA ASP A 304 1.64 -19.55 -13.74
C ASP A 304 1.57 -18.11 -13.21
N ARG A 305 1.70 -17.95 -11.89
CA ARG A 305 1.66 -16.64 -11.21
C ARG A 305 2.83 -15.73 -11.62
N ALA A 306 3.99 -16.31 -11.94
CA ALA A 306 5.14 -15.55 -12.39
C ALA A 306 4.86 -14.91 -13.75
N ARG A 307 4.23 -15.66 -14.69
CA ARG A 307 3.78 -15.15 -15.97
C ARG A 307 2.76 -14.01 -15.81
N VAL A 308 1.79 -14.14 -14.87
CA VAL A 308 0.81 -13.07 -14.59
C VAL A 308 1.54 -11.77 -14.23
N THR A 309 2.52 -11.82 -13.34
CA THR A 309 3.23 -10.60 -12.91
C THR A 309 4.18 -10.07 -13.97
N ASP A 310 4.78 -10.94 -14.78
CA ASP A 310 5.67 -10.52 -15.86
C ASP A 310 4.92 -9.85 -17.02
N LEU A 311 3.87 -10.50 -17.54
CA LEU A 311 3.14 -10.00 -18.72
C LEU A 311 2.10 -8.94 -18.39
N ALA A 312 1.20 -9.23 -17.43
CA ALA A 312 0.08 -8.34 -17.14
C ALA A 312 0.48 -7.15 -16.23
N LEU A 313 1.56 -7.29 -15.43
CA LEU A 313 1.98 -6.31 -14.43
C LEU A 313 3.40 -5.75 -14.69
N PHE A 314 3.78 -5.70 -15.97
CA PHE A 314 4.96 -5.01 -16.47
C PHE A 314 6.28 -5.50 -15.84
N GLY A 315 6.56 -6.81 -15.93
CA GLY A 315 7.82 -7.37 -15.41
C GLY A 315 7.92 -7.27 -13.90
N SER A 316 6.82 -7.51 -13.21
CA SER A 316 6.73 -7.38 -11.75
C SER A 316 6.99 -5.96 -11.20
N MET A 317 6.72 -4.91 -12.01
CA MET A 317 6.85 -3.51 -11.55
C MET A 317 5.75 -3.11 -10.56
N LEU A 318 4.56 -3.71 -10.66
CA LEU A 318 3.39 -3.34 -9.83
C LEU A 318 2.96 -4.44 -8.87
N ALA A 319 3.51 -5.64 -8.99
CA ALA A 319 3.18 -6.76 -8.12
C ALA A 319 4.23 -7.87 -8.22
N VAL A 320 4.25 -8.75 -7.22
CA VAL A 320 5.04 -9.99 -7.20
C VAL A 320 4.09 -11.19 -7.10
N PRO A 321 4.49 -12.39 -7.58
CA PRO A 321 3.68 -13.59 -7.40
C PRO A 321 3.33 -13.79 -5.94
N ALA A 322 2.04 -14.08 -5.66
CA ALA A 322 1.62 -14.34 -4.30
C ALA A 322 2.20 -15.65 -3.77
N THR A 323 2.60 -15.62 -2.52
CA THR A 323 2.97 -16.81 -1.73
C THR A 323 2.02 -17.03 -0.56
N ASP A 324 1.09 -16.11 -0.33
CA ASP A 324 0.08 -16.13 0.72
C ASP A 324 -1.13 -15.26 0.32
N LEU A 325 -2.21 -15.27 1.09
CA LEU A 325 -3.29 -14.28 0.94
C LEU A 325 -2.86 -12.93 1.53
N LEU A 326 -2.28 -12.95 2.74
CA LEU A 326 -1.68 -11.73 3.30
C LEU A 326 -0.48 -11.31 2.47
N PRO A 327 -0.43 -10.08 1.94
CA PRO A 327 0.71 -9.58 1.17
C PRO A 327 1.92 -9.29 2.07
N PRO A 328 3.16 -9.24 1.53
CA PRO A 328 4.36 -8.95 2.32
C PRO A 328 4.37 -7.61 3.06
N GLY A 329 3.52 -6.65 2.68
CA GLY A 329 3.34 -5.37 3.37
C GLY A 329 2.41 -5.43 4.59
N VAL A 330 1.87 -6.62 4.92
CA VAL A 330 0.99 -6.84 6.08
C VAL A 330 1.66 -7.84 7.04
N PRO A 331 1.73 -7.54 8.33
CA PRO A 331 2.23 -8.47 9.34
C PRO A 331 1.49 -9.81 9.28
N GLY A 332 2.20 -10.89 9.59
CA GLY A 332 1.62 -12.23 9.52
C GLY A 332 1.79 -12.92 8.18
N HIS A 333 2.21 -12.19 7.14
CA HIS A 333 2.59 -12.81 5.87
C HIS A 333 3.60 -13.96 6.07
N LEU A 334 3.35 -15.07 5.40
CA LEU A 334 4.26 -16.22 5.36
C LEU A 334 4.52 -16.60 3.91
N ALA A 335 5.78 -16.91 3.60
CA ALA A 335 6.13 -17.44 2.28
C ALA A 335 5.71 -18.94 2.22
N ARG A 336 4.42 -19.20 1.99
CA ARG A 336 3.86 -20.55 1.90
C ARG A 336 4.11 -21.15 0.52
N GLN A 337 4.11 -22.46 0.45
CA GLN A 337 4.10 -23.17 -0.83
C GLN A 337 2.64 -23.33 -1.29
N LEU A 338 2.19 -22.44 -2.16
CA LEU A 338 0.90 -22.56 -2.86
C LEU A 338 0.98 -23.63 -3.95
N PRO A 339 -0.17 -24.15 -4.46
CA PRO A 339 -0.20 -25.07 -5.58
C PRO A 339 0.65 -24.54 -6.75
N GLY A 340 1.62 -25.34 -7.20
CA GLY A 340 2.53 -25.00 -8.29
C GLY A 340 1.83 -25.07 -9.65
N TYR A 341 2.45 -24.45 -10.67
CA TYR A 341 2.01 -24.56 -12.06
C TYR A 341 2.28 -25.97 -12.60
N ASP A 342 1.21 -26.69 -12.94
CA ASP A 342 1.24 -28.01 -13.57
C ASP A 342 0.05 -28.16 -14.52
N PRO A 343 0.14 -27.64 -15.75
CA PRO A 343 -0.96 -27.66 -16.70
C PRO A 343 -1.37 -29.08 -17.13
N ALA A 344 -0.46 -30.06 -17.07
CA ALA A 344 -0.78 -31.44 -17.42
C ALA A 344 -1.64 -32.11 -16.33
N ALA A 345 -1.29 -31.92 -15.05
CA ALA A 345 -2.10 -32.36 -13.93
C ALA A 345 -3.47 -31.69 -13.90
N ALA A 346 -3.49 -30.36 -14.16
CA ALA A 346 -4.73 -29.58 -14.25
C ALA A 346 -5.69 -30.15 -15.30
N LYS A 347 -5.19 -30.39 -16.52
CA LYS A 347 -6.00 -30.96 -17.61
C LYS A 347 -6.54 -32.33 -17.25
N THR A 348 -5.69 -33.21 -16.74
CA THR A 348 -6.06 -34.59 -16.37
C THR A 348 -7.15 -34.59 -15.30
N ALA A 349 -7.03 -33.77 -14.27
CA ALA A 349 -8.01 -33.68 -13.18
C ALA A 349 -9.37 -33.15 -13.68
N LEU A 350 -9.38 -32.10 -14.51
CA LEU A 350 -10.62 -31.52 -15.03
C LEU A 350 -11.31 -32.45 -16.06
N ASP A 351 -10.56 -33.18 -16.87
CA ASP A 351 -11.13 -34.15 -17.82
C ASP A 351 -11.78 -35.32 -17.07
N ALA A 352 -11.15 -35.82 -15.99
CA ALA A 352 -11.71 -36.87 -15.16
C ALA A 352 -12.97 -36.46 -14.37
N ALA A 353 -13.07 -35.18 -13.98
CA ALA A 353 -14.19 -34.63 -13.22
C ALA A 353 -15.42 -34.29 -14.06
N SER A 354 -15.42 -34.49 -15.37
CA SER A 354 -16.47 -34.00 -16.29
C SER A 354 -16.75 -32.50 -16.13
N PHE A 355 -15.71 -31.76 -15.90
CA PHE A 355 -15.77 -30.31 -15.65
C PHE A 355 -16.31 -29.55 -16.87
N PRO A 356 -17.05 -28.44 -16.68
CA PRO A 356 -17.63 -27.68 -17.79
C PRO A 356 -16.63 -27.28 -18.85
N SER A 357 -17.03 -27.33 -20.13
CA SER A 357 -16.21 -26.90 -21.27
C SER A 357 -16.07 -25.38 -21.34
N ARG A 358 -16.96 -24.64 -20.66
CA ARG A 358 -16.98 -23.17 -20.61
C ARG A 358 -16.91 -22.70 -19.16
N LEU A 359 -16.08 -21.67 -18.93
CA LEU A 359 -15.91 -20.96 -17.67
C LEU A 359 -16.20 -19.48 -17.88
N ASP A 360 -17.01 -18.89 -17.03
CA ASP A 360 -17.33 -17.47 -17.06
C ASP A 360 -16.54 -16.77 -15.95
N LEU A 361 -15.50 -15.98 -16.32
CA LEU A 361 -14.63 -15.26 -15.40
C LEU A 361 -15.05 -13.80 -15.27
N TYR A 362 -15.49 -13.42 -14.09
CA TYR A 362 -15.95 -12.08 -13.76
C TYR A 362 -14.85 -11.25 -13.08
N PHE A 363 -14.80 -9.96 -13.38
CA PHE A 363 -13.80 -9.06 -12.80
C PHE A 363 -14.23 -7.60 -12.90
N SER A 364 -13.65 -6.71 -12.09
CA SER A 364 -13.91 -5.27 -12.15
C SER A 364 -13.39 -4.66 -13.46
N THR A 365 -14.00 -3.57 -13.92
CA THR A 365 -13.60 -2.85 -15.15
C THR A 365 -12.26 -2.14 -15.07
N ASN A 366 -11.48 -2.31 -13.97
CA ASN A 366 -10.13 -1.77 -13.83
C ASN A 366 -9.20 -2.34 -14.91
N ALA A 367 -8.46 -1.45 -15.59
CA ALA A 367 -7.59 -1.83 -16.71
C ALA A 367 -6.48 -2.83 -16.31
N THR A 368 -5.95 -2.75 -15.10
CA THR A 368 -4.93 -3.68 -14.60
C THR A 368 -5.52 -5.07 -14.40
N VAL A 369 -6.69 -5.15 -13.76
CA VAL A 369 -7.40 -6.41 -13.56
C VAL A 369 -7.83 -7.02 -14.91
N GLY A 370 -8.21 -6.18 -15.89
CA GLY A 370 -8.55 -6.62 -17.25
C GLY A 370 -7.38 -7.30 -17.98
N ARG A 371 -6.14 -6.78 -17.84
CA ARG A 371 -4.95 -7.45 -18.39
C ARG A 371 -4.69 -8.79 -17.72
N VAL A 372 -4.84 -8.85 -16.39
CA VAL A 372 -4.72 -10.10 -15.64
C VAL A 372 -5.77 -11.12 -16.10
N ALA A 373 -7.03 -10.70 -16.23
CA ALA A 373 -8.11 -11.57 -16.73
C ALA A 373 -7.82 -12.14 -18.13
N THR A 374 -7.26 -11.32 -19.03
CA THR A 374 -6.86 -11.75 -20.38
C THR A 374 -5.73 -12.79 -20.33
N ASP A 375 -4.72 -12.58 -19.50
CA ASP A 375 -3.63 -13.57 -19.34
C ASP A 375 -4.15 -14.87 -18.71
N LEU A 376 -5.01 -14.80 -17.70
CA LEU A 376 -5.63 -15.99 -17.10
C LEU A 376 -6.52 -16.75 -18.08
N GLN A 377 -7.27 -16.05 -18.95
CA GLN A 377 -8.03 -16.66 -20.02
C GLN A 377 -7.13 -17.49 -20.92
N ASP A 378 -6.01 -16.93 -21.38
CA ASP A 378 -5.06 -17.62 -22.25
C ASP A 378 -4.43 -18.84 -21.53
N GLN A 379 -3.96 -18.66 -20.28
CA GLN A 379 -3.35 -19.73 -19.51
C GLN A 379 -4.31 -20.91 -19.28
N ILE A 380 -5.50 -20.63 -18.75
CA ILE A 380 -6.48 -21.66 -18.43
C ILE A 380 -6.97 -22.36 -19.71
N SER A 381 -7.25 -21.60 -20.78
CA SER A 381 -7.70 -22.18 -22.04
C SER A 381 -6.64 -23.07 -22.67
N THR A 382 -5.38 -22.61 -22.68
CA THR A 382 -4.23 -23.38 -23.22
C THR A 382 -3.96 -24.63 -22.40
N ALA A 383 -3.92 -24.50 -21.08
CA ALA A 383 -3.61 -25.61 -20.18
C ALA A 383 -4.70 -26.69 -20.18
N THR A 384 -5.98 -26.32 -20.27
CA THR A 384 -7.09 -27.23 -19.98
C THR A 384 -7.95 -27.57 -21.20
N GLY A 385 -7.84 -26.81 -22.29
CA GLY A 385 -8.71 -26.93 -23.48
C GLY A 385 -10.12 -26.38 -23.26
N ARG A 386 -10.40 -25.65 -22.15
CA ARG A 386 -11.70 -25.05 -21.86
C ARG A 386 -11.78 -23.64 -22.44
N THR A 387 -13.00 -23.22 -22.76
CA THR A 387 -13.25 -21.84 -23.18
C THR A 387 -13.48 -20.97 -21.97
N VAL A 388 -12.62 -19.99 -21.73
CA VAL A 388 -12.82 -18.97 -20.68
C VAL A 388 -13.45 -17.74 -21.34
N VAL A 389 -14.60 -17.29 -20.82
CA VAL A 389 -15.32 -16.09 -21.28
C VAL A 389 -15.17 -15.00 -20.24
N LEU A 390 -14.70 -13.82 -20.68
CA LEU A 390 -14.41 -12.68 -19.81
C LEU A 390 -15.63 -11.79 -19.64
N HIS A 391 -15.97 -11.46 -18.40
CA HIS A 391 -17.09 -10.61 -18.03
C HIS A 391 -16.63 -9.41 -17.19
N PRO A 392 -16.20 -8.29 -17.80
CA PRO A 392 -15.92 -7.07 -17.07
C PRO A 392 -17.21 -6.52 -16.45
N THR A 393 -17.20 -6.29 -15.15
CA THR A 393 -18.39 -5.93 -14.35
C THR A 393 -18.18 -4.57 -13.68
N GLY A 394 -18.96 -3.57 -14.09
CA GLY A 394 -18.87 -2.20 -13.54
C GLY A 394 -19.39 -2.09 -12.11
N ASP A 395 -20.29 -3.00 -11.72
CA ASP A 395 -20.94 -3.04 -10.39
C ASP A 395 -20.43 -4.24 -9.57
N PHE A 396 -19.12 -4.47 -9.63
CA PHE A 396 -18.48 -5.66 -9.04
C PHE A 396 -18.73 -5.77 -7.53
N PHE A 397 -18.78 -4.66 -6.83
CA PHE A 397 -18.96 -4.61 -5.37
C PHE A 397 -20.43 -4.64 -4.92
N ASN A 398 -21.39 -4.66 -5.85
CA ASN A 398 -22.78 -4.85 -5.49
C ASN A 398 -23.05 -6.30 -5.06
N GLN A 399 -23.36 -6.49 -3.79
CA GLN A 399 -23.57 -7.81 -3.19
C GLN A 399 -24.64 -8.65 -3.92
N ALA A 400 -25.73 -8.03 -4.43
CA ALA A 400 -26.77 -8.70 -5.18
C ALA A 400 -26.26 -9.26 -6.52
N ALA A 401 -25.29 -8.59 -7.14
CA ALA A 401 -24.63 -9.07 -8.34
C ALA A 401 -23.61 -10.17 -8.03
N LEU A 402 -22.85 -10.04 -6.92
CA LEU A 402 -21.79 -10.98 -6.54
C LEU A 402 -22.29 -12.39 -6.24
N ASP A 403 -23.51 -12.55 -5.69
CA ASP A 403 -24.12 -13.86 -5.49
C ASP A 403 -24.38 -14.62 -6.79
N LYS A 404 -24.28 -13.96 -7.95
CA LYS A 404 -24.41 -14.55 -9.28
C LYS A 404 -23.06 -14.78 -9.96
N LEU A 405 -21.95 -14.42 -9.32
CA LEU A 405 -20.60 -14.52 -9.88
C LEU A 405 -19.90 -15.77 -9.31
N PRO A 406 -19.95 -16.92 -10.00
CA PRO A 406 -19.43 -18.17 -9.47
C PRO A 406 -17.89 -18.24 -9.46
N PHE A 407 -17.21 -17.48 -10.36
CA PHE A 407 -15.77 -17.49 -10.53
C PHE A 407 -15.29 -16.07 -10.91
N PHE A 408 -14.41 -15.48 -10.10
CA PHE A 408 -14.09 -14.06 -10.24
C PHE A 408 -12.66 -13.73 -9.81
N ILE A 409 -12.15 -12.59 -10.29
CA ILE A 409 -10.93 -11.96 -9.76
C ILE A 409 -11.36 -10.88 -8.78
N ASP A 410 -10.83 -10.95 -7.56
CA ASP A 410 -11.05 -9.96 -6.52
C ASP A 410 -9.74 -9.42 -5.96
N THR A 411 -9.80 -8.25 -5.35
CA THR A 411 -8.65 -7.56 -4.80
C THR A 411 -9.05 -6.82 -3.53
N TRP A 412 -8.14 -6.79 -2.56
CA TRP A 412 -8.26 -5.99 -1.35
C TRP A 412 -6.97 -5.23 -1.09
N SER A 413 -7.06 -3.98 -0.73
CA SER A 413 -5.93 -3.21 -0.20
C SER A 413 -6.27 -2.88 1.24
N ALA A 414 -5.45 -3.34 2.18
CA ALA A 414 -5.71 -3.06 3.57
C ALA A 414 -5.42 -1.58 3.88
N ASP A 415 -6.38 -0.92 4.49
CA ASP A 415 -6.26 0.45 5.01
C ASP A 415 -5.45 0.47 6.31
N ILE A 416 -5.51 -0.63 7.04
CA ILE A 416 -4.77 -0.85 8.28
C ILE A 416 -3.72 -1.93 8.01
N PRO A 417 -2.42 -1.68 8.23
CA PRO A 417 -1.38 -2.70 8.04
C PRO A 417 -1.44 -3.76 9.16
N TYR A 418 -2.56 -4.48 9.20
CA TYR A 418 -2.86 -5.51 10.18
C TYR A 418 -3.67 -6.65 9.55
N PRO A 419 -3.46 -7.92 9.93
CA PRO A 419 -4.10 -9.08 9.29
C PRO A 419 -5.63 -9.05 9.29
N SER A 420 -6.25 -8.48 10.32
CA SER A 420 -7.71 -8.39 10.45
C SER A 420 -8.34 -7.64 9.29
N ASP A 421 -7.70 -6.59 8.77
CA ASP A 421 -8.27 -5.80 7.68
C ASP A 421 -8.53 -6.64 6.40
N ILE A 422 -7.63 -7.57 6.07
CA ILE A 422 -7.87 -8.49 4.96
C ILE A 422 -8.72 -9.68 5.41
N LEU A 423 -8.34 -10.36 6.47
CA LEU A 423 -8.94 -11.66 6.78
C LEU A 423 -10.39 -11.53 7.28
N GLU A 424 -10.67 -10.55 8.14
CA GLU A 424 -12.04 -10.36 8.61
C GLU A 424 -12.98 -9.81 7.54
N ASN A 425 -12.47 -9.08 6.56
CA ASN A 425 -13.27 -8.63 5.43
C ASN A 425 -13.48 -9.74 4.40
N VAL A 426 -12.45 -10.50 4.05
CA VAL A 426 -12.49 -11.44 2.94
C VAL A 426 -13.03 -12.82 3.32
N ILE A 427 -12.72 -13.34 4.53
CA ILE A 427 -13.04 -14.72 4.90
C ILE A 427 -13.98 -14.87 6.11
N ARG A 428 -14.27 -13.81 6.88
CA ARG A 428 -15.28 -13.89 7.95
C ARG A 428 -16.68 -14.05 7.37
N ALA A 429 -17.44 -15.01 7.88
CA ALA A 429 -18.72 -15.44 7.31
C ALA A 429 -19.76 -14.33 7.18
N ASN A 430 -19.86 -13.44 8.17
CA ASN A 430 -20.83 -12.34 8.17
C ASN A 430 -20.31 -11.02 7.57
N SER A 431 -19.11 -11.02 7.00
CA SER A 431 -18.60 -9.85 6.28
C SER A 431 -19.37 -9.62 4.98
N GLN A 432 -19.74 -8.38 4.73
CA GLN A 432 -20.35 -7.98 3.46
C GLN A 432 -19.40 -8.15 2.26
N PHE A 433 -18.09 -8.21 2.51
CA PHE A 433 -17.04 -8.38 1.52
C PHE A 433 -16.60 -9.84 1.34
N ASN A 434 -17.18 -10.79 2.09
CA ASN A 434 -16.94 -12.22 1.88
C ASN A 434 -17.65 -12.69 0.59
N ASN A 435 -17.09 -12.30 -0.55
CA ASN A 435 -17.62 -12.66 -1.88
C ASN A 435 -17.54 -14.17 -2.18
N LEU A 436 -16.71 -14.89 -1.42
CA LEU A 436 -16.57 -16.35 -1.48
C LEU A 436 -17.76 -17.08 -0.85
N ARG A 437 -18.57 -16.39 -0.02
CA ARG A 437 -19.56 -16.99 0.87
C ARG A 437 -18.96 -18.14 1.69
N LEU A 438 -17.73 -17.94 2.10
CA LEU A 438 -16.99 -18.89 2.92
C LEU A 438 -17.56 -18.90 4.33
N PHE A 439 -17.90 -20.08 4.82
CA PHE A 439 -18.22 -20.32 6.21
C PHE A 439 -17.48 -21.55 6.70
N ASP A 440 -16.71 -21.41 7.75
CA ASP A 440 -16.02 -22.51 8.43
C ASP A 440 -15.83 -22.13 9.91
N PRO A 441 -16.35 -22.95 10.85
CA PRO A 441 -16.22 -22.69 12.28
C PRO A 441 -14.78 -22.55 12.77
N ALA A 442 -13.82 -23.22 12.13
CA ALA A 442 -12.41 -23.12 12.51
C ALA A 442 -11.82 -21.76 12.10
N ILE A 443 -12.25 -21.20 10.95
CA ILE A 443 -11.88 -19.84 10.54
C ILE A 443 -12.45 -18.83 11.54
N GLU A 444 -13.76 -18.91 11.83
CA GLU A 444 -14.43 -17.99 12.76
C GLU A 444 -13.74 -18.00 14.14
N SER A 445 -13.48 -19.21 14.68
CA SER A 445 -12.79 -19.36 15.96
C SER A 445 -11.39 -18.75 15.96
N ALA A 446 -10.63 -18.94 14.89
CA ALA A 446 -9.28 -18.40 14.79
C ALA A 446 -9.27 -16.87 14.64
N LEU A 447 -10.20 -16.31 13.85
CA LEU A 447 -10.38 -14.86 13.74
C LEU A 447 -10.77 -14.23 15.10
N ASP A 448 -11.67 -14.87 15.86
CA ASP A 448 -12.06 -14.39 17.20
C ASP A 448 -10.89 -14.47 18.19
N GLN A 449 -10.08 -15.54 18.14
CA GLN A 449 -8.86 -15.64 18.95
C GLN A 449 -7.85 -14.54 18.57
N GLY A 450 -7.66 -14.28 17.28
CA GLY A 450 -6.79 -13.20 16.79
C GLY A 450 -7.23 -11.83 17.33
N ARG A 451 -8.52 -11.54 17.23
CA ARG A 451 -9.10 -10.28 17.73
C ARG A 451 -8.96 -10.13 19.25
N ALA A 452 -9.17 -11.19 19.99
CA ALA A 452 -9.14 -11.19 21.46
C ALA A 452 -7.73 -11.32 22.05
N ALA A 453 -6.71 -11.55 21.23
CA ALA A 453 -5.34 -11.72 21.70
C ALA A 453 -4.80 -10.49 22.43
N THR A 454 -4.06 -10.69 23.50
CA THR A 454 -3.44 -9.62 24.29
C THR A 454 -1.97 -9.41 23.95
N THR A 455 -1.38 -10.29 23.15
CA THR A 455 -0.04 -10.13 22.62
C THR A 455 -0.06 -10.09 21.09
N TRP A 456 0.90 -9.38 20.52
CA TRP A 456 1.09 -9.30 19.07
C TRP A 456 1.30 -10.68 18.42
N ASP A 457 2.18 -11.48 19.02
CA ASP A 457 2.55 -12.77 18.45
C ASP A 457 1.39 -13.79 18.48
N ASP A 458 0.57 -13.78 19.54
CA ASP A 458 -0.61 -14.65 19.62
C ASP A 458 -1.69 -14.21 18.61
N ALA A 459 -1.87 -12.90 18.41
CA ALA A 459 -2.76 -12.38 17.39
C ALA A 459 -2.34 -12.84 15.98
N LEU A 460 -1.06 -12.67 15.62
CA LEU A 460 -0.56 -13.11 14.32
C LEU A 460 -0.71 -14.60 14.11
N LYS A 461 -0.40 -15.45 15.11
CA LYS A 461 -0.58 -16.90 15.01
C LYS A 461 -2.03 -17.30 14.76
N ALA A 462 -2.97 -16.65 15.44
CA ALA A 462 -4.38 -16.94 15.27
C ALA A 462 -4.88 -16.52 13.87
N TYR A 463 -4.51 -15.35 13.39
CA TYR A 463 -4.84 -14.91 12.03
C TYR A 463 -4.20 -15.81 10.96
N GLN A 464 -2.93 -16.21 11.13
CA GLN A 464 -2.25 -17.16 10.25
C GLN A 464 -2.96 -18.53 10.22
N GLN A 465 -3.53 -18.96 11.35
CA GLN A 465 -4.34 -20.19 11.41
C GLN A 465 -5.64 -20.04 10.61
N ALA A 466 -6.35 -18.91 10.74
CA ALA A 466 -7.55 -18.63 9.96
C ALA A 466 -7.27 -18.66 8.45
N GLU A 467 -6.20 -17.99 8.03
CA GLU A 467 -5.74 -17.96 6.64
C GLU A 467 -5.39 -19.35 6.11
N MET A 468 -4.66 -20.14 6.88
CA MET A 468 -4.27 -21.51 6.51
C MET A 468 -5.50 -22.38 6.25
N VAL A 469 -6.52 -22.32 7.11
CA VAL A 469 -7.76 -23.06 6.91
C VAL A 469 -8.49 -22.59 5.65
N ALA A 470 -8.57 -21.27 5.42
CA ALA A 470 -9.21 -20.72 4.23
C ALA A 470 -8.50 -21.15 2.92
N LEU A 471 -7.18 -21.07 2.89
CA LEU A 471 -6.37 -21.49 1.74
C LEU A 471 -6.49 -22.99 1.46
N SER A 472 -6.58 -23.83 2.49
CA SER A 472 -6.71 -25.29 2.34
C SER A 472 -7.97 -25.73 1.58
N GLN A 473 -9.00 -24.88 1.56
CA GLN A 473 -10.25 -25.14 0.84
C GLN A 473 -10.22 -24.79 -0.64
N ASN A 474 -9.16 -24.13 -1.10
CA ASN A 474 -9.01 -23.63 -2.49
C ASN A 474 -10.22 -22.82 -2.98
N ARG A 475 -10.98 -22.15 -2.07
CA ARG A 475 -12.06 -21.24 -2.48
C ARG A 475 -11.55 -19.89 -2.91
N LEU A 476 -10.33 -19.56 -2.53
CA LEU A 476 -9.54 -18.46 -3.04
C LEU A 476 -8.16 -18.98 -3.45
N ILE A 477 -7.66 -18.48 -4.56
CA ILE A 477 -6.35 -18.80 -5.10
C ILE A 477 -5.57 -17.49 -5.18
N PRO A 478 -4.62 -17.23 -4.28
CA PRO A 478 -3.80 -16.02 -4.35
C PRO A 478 -3.05 -15.95 -5.68
N LEU A 479 -3.10 -14.80 -6.35
CA LEU A 479 -2.46 -14.58 -7.65
C LEU A 479 -1.19 -13.76 -7.50
N TYR A 480 -1.31 -12.56 -6.94
CA TYR A 480 -0.19 -11.66 -6.73
C TYR A 480 -0.41 -10.71 -5.55
N SER A 481 0.71 -10.23 -5.00
CA SER A 481 0.77 -9.18 -3.99
C SER A 481 1.29 -7.89 -4.60
N GLY A 482 0.67 -6.77 -4.24
CA GLY A 482 1.05 -5.47 -4.78
C GLY A 482 2.42 -4.99 -4.30
N VAL A 483 3.10 -4.26 -5.16
CA VAL A 483 4.30 -3.48 -4.82
C VAL A 483 4.18 -2.08 -5.40
N GLU A 484 4.87 -1.14 -4.76
CA GLU A 484 4.96 0.24 -5.20
C GLU A 484 6.40 0.53 -5.64
N PRO A 485 6.62 1.01 -6.88
CA PRO A 485 7.94 1.32 -7.35
C PRO A 485 8.41 2.71 -6.88
N TYR A 486 9.57 2.73 -6.25
CA TYR A 486 10.32 3.94 -5.89
C TYR A 486 11.62 4.02 -6.66
N LEU A 487 11.94 5.17 -7.21
CA LEU A 487 13.28 5.48 -7.70
C LEU A 487 14.04 6.20 -6.59
N VAL A 488 15.20 5.67 -6.22
CA VAL A 488 16.06 6.22 -5.17
C VAL A 488 17.45 6.45 -5.74
N ARG A 489 17.95 7.67 -5.66
CA ARG A 489 19.27 8.01 -6.17
C ARG A 489 20.38 7.17 -5.55
N SER A 490 21.32 6.72 -6.36
CA SER A 490 22.49 5.96 -5.93
C SER A 490 23.24 6.67 -4.79
N GLY A 491 23.55 5.91 -3.73
CA GLY A 491 24.24 6.40 -2.53
C GLY A 491 23.32 6.90 -1.41
N LEU A 492 22.01 7.02 -1.64
CA LEU A 492 21.02 7.28 -0.61
C LEU A 492 20.49 5.96 -0.05
N ARG A 493 20.50 5.83 1.27
CA ARG A 493 19.92 4.67 1.95
C ARG A 493 18.52 5.03 2.48
N VAL A 494 17.50 4.40 1.91
CA VAL A 494 16.13 4.50 2.36
C VAL A 494 15.72 3.17 3.01
N PRO A 495 15.43 3.14 4.31
CA PRO A 495 14.99 1.92 4.99
C PRO A 495 13.49 1.70 4.72
N PHE A 496 13.15 1.16 3.57
CA PHE A 496 11.77 0.82 3.24
C PHE A 496 11.20 -0.21 4.22
N VAL A 497 9.99 0.06 4.69
CA VAL A 497 9.26 -0.80 5.62
C VAL A 497 8.07 -1.50 4.94
N GLY A 498 7.55 -0.94 3.86
CA GLY A 498 6.36 -1.44 3.18
C GLY A 498 5.06 -1.09 3.91
N GLY A 499 3.96 -1.71 3.47
CA GLY A 499 2.65 -1.42 4.03
C GLY A 499 2.06 -0.10 3.56
N ALA A 500 1.32 0.58 4.43
CA ALA A 500 0.66 1.85 4.12
C ALA A 500 1.63 3.04 4.13
N ILE A 501 2.70 2.98 4.94
CA ILE A 501 3.77 3.97 5.01
C ILE A 501 5.04 3.29 4.53
N ALA A 502 5.57 3.72 3.38
CA ALA A 502 6.70 3.05 2.74
C ALA A 502 8.02 3.23 3.50
N PHE A 503 8.27 4.39 4.09
CA PHE A 503 9.47 4.71 4.88
C PHE A 503 9.27 5.99 5.70
N HIS A 504 10.11 6.19 6.72
CA HIS A 504 10.16 7.42 7.52
C HIS A 504 11.33 8.27 7.08
N TRP A 505 11.12 9.58 6.94
CA TRP A 505 12.16 10.51 6.42
C TRP A 505 13.30 10.70 7.41
N GLU A 506 13.03 10.62 8.72
CA GLU A 506 14.06 10.72 9.76
C GLU A 506 15.08 9.56 9.70
N ASP A 507 14.73 8.45 9.08
CA ASP A 507 15.57 7.25 8.95
C ASP A 507 16.40 7.22 7.68
N VAL A 508 16.18 8.13 6.73
CA VAL A 508 16.97 8.27 5.49
C VAL A 508 18.40 8.72 5.79
N ARG A 509 19.39 8.03 5.18
CA ARG A 509 20.84 8.28 5.39
C ARG A 509 21.56 8.45 4.06
#